data_cb4929fe3ee4672b8b98566af1d52c71
#
_entry.id   cb4929fe3ee4672b8b98566af1d52c71
#
_cell.length_a   1.000
_cell.length_b   1.000
_cell.length_c   1.000
_cell.angle_alpha   90.00
_cell.angle_beta   90.00
_cell.angle_gamma   90.00
#
_symmetry.space_group_name_H-M   'P 1'
#
loop_
_entity.id
_entity.type
_entity.pdbx_description
1 polymer ?
#
loop_
_entity_poly.entity_id
_entity_poly.type
_entity_poly.pdbx_seq_one_letter_code
_entity_poly.pdbx_strand_id
1 'polypeptide(L)'
;TDLFSVPSGMILGLITSEGSGQSHAAIIARAMNIPGIVQVGPEFLDDCDGRTVILDATKGECILDPDAVARQQAEARICELQRENEEMRVLGRQPGYTRDGAAFELLANCFGPEDIDTAMQSGARGVGLLRSSYMMLPGRILDEQEQFYFYSSCLAAAQGCPVTVRTFDFGADRTMADAYQGVQSSKLGLRGIRNSLRQPRQFETQICALLRAAHRGPLRVMFPMVTDVEDWDAA
;
A
#
# COMPACT_ATOMS: atom_id res chain seq x y z
N THR A 1 13.57 1.90 14.07
CA THR A 1 12.72 0.79 14.56
C THR A 1 11.90 0.32 13.38
N ASP A 2 11.96 -0.96 13.10
CA ASP A 2 11.38 -1.56 11.92
C ASP A 2 9.91 -1.89 12.21
N LEU A 3 8.98 -1.05 11.76
CA LEU A 3 7.54 -1.26 11.95
C LEU A 3 7.07 -2.60 11.36
N PHE A 4 7.75 -3.09 10.33
CA PHE A 4 7.46 -4.39 9.71
C PHE A 4 7.86 -5.59 10.58
N SER A 5 8.71 -5.41 11.59
CA SER A 5 9.12 -6.50 12.50
C SER A 5 8.11 -6.78 13.61
N VAL A 6 7.09 -5.94 13.76
CA VAL A 6 6.07 -6.09 14.80
C VAL A 6 4.87 -6.84 14.24
N PRO A 7 4.38 -7.89 14.92
CA PRO A 7 3.22 -8.65 14.45
C PRO A 7 1.99 -7.76 14.24
N SER A 8 1.23 -8.05 13.18
CA SER A 8 -0.01 -7.35 12.87
C SER A 8 -0.97 -7.37 14.07
N GLY A 9 -1.56 -6.23 14.38
CA GLY A 9 -2.50 -6.08 15.50
C GLY A 9 -1.88 -5.70 16.85
N MET A 10 -0.54 -5.72 17.00
CA MET A 10 0.11 -5.22 18.22
C MET A 10 0.30 -3.70 18.23
N ILE A 11 0.34 -3.08 17.05
CA ILE A 11 0.44 -1.62 16.91
C ILE A 11 -0.98 -1.07 16.69
N LEU A 12 -1.51 -0.39 17.68
CA LEU A 12 -2.84 0.21 17.62
C LEU A 12 -2.82 1.65 17.09
N GLY A 13 -1.67 2.31 17.10
CA GLY A 13 -1.49 3.66 16.59
C GLY A 13 -0.03 4.05 16.48
N LEU A 14 0.24 5.08 15.68
CA LEU A 14 1.59 5.64 15.48
C LEU A 14 1.60 7.13 15.85
N ILE A 15 2.51 7.53 16.73
CA ILE A 15 2.75 8.92 17.04
C ILE A 15 4.23 9.22 16.79
N THR A 16 4.53 10.30 16.07
CA THR A 16 5.91 10.74 15.84
C THR A 16 6.11 12.19 16.24
N SER A 17 7.27 12.49 16.86
CA SER A 17 7.63 13.86 17.26
C SER A 17 7.86 14.77 16.07
N GLU A 18 8.45 14.21 15.02
CA GLU A 18 8.86 14.92 13.81
C GLU A 18 8.37 14.18 12.57
N GLY A 19 8.61 14.75 11.39
CA GLY A 19 8.26 14.16 10.11
C GLY A 19 7.05 14.81 9.46
N SER A 20 6.59 14.22 8.39
CA SER A 20 5.40 14.68 7.65
C SER A 20 4.49 13.49 7.36
N GLY A 21 3.26 13.75 6.93
CA GLY A 21 2.35 12.69 6.46
C GLY A 21 2.87 11.92 5.23
N GLN A 22 4.01 12.34 4.66
CA GLN A 22 4.72 11.67 3.58
C GLN A 22 6.03 11.02 4.05
N SER A 23 6.31 11.01 5.36
CA SER A 23 7.47 10.30 5.92
C SER A 23 7.32 8.79 5.73
N HIS A 24 8.44 8.08 5.72
CA HIS A 24 8.45 6.62 5.57
C HIS A 24 7.55 5.92 6.61
N ALA A 25 7.64 6.32 7.87
CA ALA A 25 6.80 5.79 8.93
C ALA A 25 5.31 6.04 8.70
N ALA A 26 4.93 7.24 8.23
CA ALA A 26 3.53 7.57 7.93
C ALA A 26 2.98 6.79 6.72
N ILE A 27 3.83 6.54 5.71
CA ILE A 27 3.46 5.72 4.54
C ILE A 27 3.22 4.28 4.97
N ILE A 28 4.12 3.71 5.78
CA ILE A 28 3.99 2.34 6.30
C ILE A 28 2.75 2.21 7.18
N ALA A 29 2.54 3.13 8.15
CA ALA A 29 1.37 3.09 9.02
C ALA A 29 0.07 3.14 8.21
N ARG A 30 0.03 3.95 7.17
CA ARG A 30 -1.14 4.05 6.27
C ARG A 30 -1.33 2.76 5.46
N ALA A 31 -0.24 2.14 4.97
CA ALA A 31 -0.30 0.86 4.28
C ALA A 31 -0.79 -0.28 5.20
N MET A 32 -0.43 -0.23 6.48
CA MET A 32 -0.89 -1.18 7.52
C MET A 32 -2.24 -0.81 8.13
N ASN A 33 -2.92 0.24 7.63
CA ASN A 33 -4.17 0.78 8.17
C ASN A 33 -4.08 1.14 9.68
N ILE A 34 -2.91 1.59 10.13
CA ILE A 34 -2.66 2.03 11.50
C ILE A 34 -2.92 3.54 11.58
N PRO A 35 -3.80 4.01 12.48
CA PRO A 35 -4.01 5.44 12.66
C PRO A 35 -2.72 6.11 13.14
N GLY A 36 -2.35 7.25 12.55
CA GLY A 36 -1.10 7.92 12.85
C GLY A 36 -1.23 9.43 12.95
N ILE A 37 -0.51 10.02 13.90
CA ILE A 37 -0.33 11.46 14.04
C ILE A 37 1.16 11.77 14.02
N VAL A 38 1.53 12.76 13.24
CA VAL A 38 2.93 13.21 13.10
C VAL A 38 3.09 14.63 13.65
N GLN A 39 4.32 15.00 14.00
CA GLN A 39 4.66 16.36 14.48
C GLN A 39 4.03 16.76 15.81
N VAL A 40 3.90 15.82 16.76
CA VAL A 40 3.38 16.15 18.10
C VAL A 40 4.39 16.87 18.99
N GLY A 41 5.66 16.97 18.57
CA GLY A 41 6.77 17.50 19.36
C GLY A 41 7.41 16.45 20.26
N PRO A 42 8.68 16.65 20.65
CA PRO A 42 9.42 15.71 21.49
C PRO A 42 8.86 15.64 22.92
N GLU A 43 8.43 16.75 23.50
CA GLU A 43 7.93 16.83 24.89
C GLU A 43 6.72 15.91 25.12
N PHE A 44 5.86 15.75 24.12
CA PHE A 44 4.72 14.85 24.22
C PHE A 44 5.14 13.38 24.31
N LEU A 45 6.15 12.97 23.57
CA LEU A 45 6.62 11.57 23.56
C LEU A 45 7.36 11.17 24.84
N ASP A 46 8.13 12.08 25.42
CA ASP A 46 8.87 11.83 26.66
C ASP A 46 7.94 11.49 27.84
N ASP A 47 6.69 11.95 27.77
CA ASP A 47 5.68 11.76 28.82
C ASP A 47 4.69 10.61 28.53
N CYS A 48 4.82 9.91 27.41
CA CYS A 48 3.84 8.90 26.96
C CYS A 48 4.09 7.48 27.48
N ASP A 49 5.30 7.14 27.91
CA ASP A 49 5.65 5.76 28.22
C ASP A 49 4.84 5.19 29.40
N GLY A 50 4.22 4.04 29.16
CA GLY A 50 3.35 3.37 30.12
C GLY A 50 1.98 4.02 30.36
N ARG A 51 1.64 5.10 29.66
CA ARG A 51 0.38 5.85 29.83
C ARG A 51 -0.65 5.48 28.76
N THR A 52 -1.91 5.72 29.06
CA THR A 52 -3.02 5.51 28.11
C THR A 52 -3.19 6.75 27.23
N VAL A 53 -3.31 6.55 25.92
CA VAL A 53 -3.51 7.63 24.94
C VAL A 53 -4.78 7.35 24.11
N ILE A 54 -5.63 8.35 23.94
CA ILE A 54 -6.61 8.38 22.86
C ILE A 54 -5.94 9.05 21.66
N LEU A 55 -5.97 8.35 20.51
CA LEU A 55 -5.42 8.84 19.26
C LEU A 55 -6.55 8.94 18.23
N ASP A 56 -6.95 10.15 17.86
CA ASP A 56 -7.90 10.41 16.77
C ASP A 56 -7.14 10.97 15.55
N ALA A 57 -6.73 10.08 14.66
CA ALA A 57 -5.99 10.47 13.46
C ALA A 57 -6.86 11.26 12.45
N THR A 58 -8.18 11.19 12.55
CA THR A 58 -9.10 11.97 11.69
C THR A 58 -9.12 13.42 12.08
N LYS A 59 -9.13 13.69 13.39
CA LYS A 59 -9.10 15.04 13.94
C LYS A 59 -7.67 15.57 14.14
N GLY A 60 -6.67 14.68 14.16
CA GLY A 60 -5.29 15.03 14.52
C GLY A 60 -5.13 15.31 16.02
N GLU A 61 -5.89 14.63 16.87
CA GLU A 61 -5.92 14.85 18.32
C GLU A 61 -5.30 13.67 19.08
N CYS A 62 -4.48 13.99 20.08
CA CYS A 62 -3.96 13.04 21.07
C CYS A 62 -4.34 13.50 22.47
N ILE A 63 -4.94 12.63 23.26
CA ILE A 63 -5.29 12.90 24.67
C ILE A 63 -4.52 11.91 25.53
N LEU A 64 -3.63 12.43 26.36
CA LEU A 64 -2.84 11.65 27.31
C LEU A 64 -3.60 11.50 28.62
N ASP A 65 -3.62 10.30 29.20
CA ASP A 65 -4.39 9.95 30.41
C ASP A 65 -5.83 10.47 30.39
N PRO A 66 -6.63 10.06 29.41
CA PRO A 66 -8.00 10.55 29.27
C PRO A 66 -8.81 10.23 30.53
N ASP A 67 -9.67 11.16 30.93
CA ASP A 67 -10.64 10.93 31.98
C ASP A 67 -11.72 9.90 31.57
N ALA A 68 -12.57 9.50 32.50
CA ALA A 68 -13.59 8.50 32.25
C ALA A 68 -14.59 8.93 31.15
N VAL A 69 -14.87 10.21 31.03
CA VAL A 69 -15.82 10.77 30.03
C VAL A 69 -15.18 10.71 28.64
N ALA A 70 -13.93 11.15 28.50
CA ALA A 70 -13.21 11.09 27.24
C ALA A 70 -13.01 9.64 26.76
N ARG A 71 -12.73 8.69 27.67
CA ARG A 71 -12.64 7.26 27.33
C ARG A 71 -13.97 6.73 26.80
N GLN A 72 -15.05 6.99 27.49
CA GLN A 72 -16.40 6.54 27.08
C GLN A 72 -16.77 7.10 25.69
N GLN A 73 -16.47 8.37 25.43
CA GLN A 73 -16.71 9.00 24.13
C GLN A 73 -15.85 8.35 23.01
N ALA A 74 -14.60 8.07 23.28
CA ALA A 74 -13.71 7.41 22.32
C ALA A 74 -14.18 5.97 22.02
N GLU A 75 -14.56 5.20 23.05
CA GLU A 75 -15.10 3.84 22.89
C GLU A 75 -16.39 3.85 22.08
N ALA A 76 -17.31 4.78 22.35
CA ALA A 76 -18.54 4.95 21.57
C ALA A 76 -18.24 5.27 20.10
N ARG A 77 -17.26 6.14 19.85
CA ARG A 77 -16.84 6.48 18.48
C ARG A 77 -16.19 5.29 17.76
N ILE A 78 -15.37 4.50 18.45
CA ILE A 78 -14.80 3.26 17.89
C ILE A 78 -15.90 2.28 17.47
N CYS A 79 -16.90 2.06 18.33
CA CYS A 79 -18.05 1.21 18.03
C CYS A 79 -18.84 1.71 16.81
N GLU A 80 -19.05 3.02 16.71
CA GLU A 80 -19.72 3.64 15.56
C GLU A 80 -18.94 3.44 14.26
N LEU A 81 -17.62 3.69 14.27
CA LEU A 81 -16.75 3.46 13.11
C LEU A 81 -16.71 1.98 12.69
N GLN A 82 -16.72 1.07 13.65
CA GLN A 82 -16.77 -0.36 13.35
C GLN A 82 -18.10 -0.74 12.67
N ARG A 83 -19.21 -0.19 13.12
CA ARG A 83 -20.52 -0.38 12.50
C ARG A 83 -20.57 0.20 11.09
N GLU A 84 -20.10 1.44 10.90
CA GLU A 84 -20.03 2.09 9.59
C GLU A 84 -19.18 1.26 8.61
N ASN A 85 -18.03 0.75 9.07
CA ASN A 85 -17.16 -0.10 8.27
C ASN A 85 -17.83 -1.43 7.87
N GLU A 86 -18.59 -2.05 8.78
CA GLU A 86 -19.31 -3.29 8.44
C GLU A 86 -20.45 -3.05 7.47
N GLU A 87 -21.19 -1.94 7.62
CA GLU A 87 -22.22 -1.52 6.65
C GLU A 87 -21.59 -1.29 5.27
N MET A 88 -20.43 -0.62 5.20
CA MET A 88 -19.68 -0.42 3.95
C MET A 88 -19.18 -1.73 3.34
N ARG A 89 -18.76 -2.69 4.15
CA ARG A 89 -18.39 -4.04 3.68
C ARG A 89 -19.54 -4.79 3.04
N VAL A 90 -20.73 -4.70 3.65
CA VAL A 90 -21.95 -5.31 3.10
C VAL A 90 -22.31 -4.66 1.76
N LEU A 91 -22.26 -3.32 1.68
CA LEU A 91 -22.49 -2.57 0.45
C LEU A 91 -21.45 -2.90 -0.65
N GLY A 92 -20.18 -2.99 -0.28
CA GLY A 92 -19.08 -3.30 -1.20
C GLY A 92 -19.20 -4.65 -1.91
N ARG A 93 -19.92 -5.61 -1.30
CA ARG A 93 -20.19 -6.93 -1.91
C ARG A 93 -21.30 -6.90 -2.97
N GLN A 94 -22.11 -5.84 -3.03
CA GLN A 94 -23.15 -5.70 -4.00
C GLN A 94 -22.59 -5.29 -5.39
N PRO A 95 -23.21 -5.68 -6.49
CA PRO A 95 -22.83 -5.18 -7.80
C PRO A 95 -22.98 -3.66 -7.88
N GLY A 96 -21.96 -2.98 -8.42
CA GLY A 96 -22.01 -1.55 -8.64
C GLY A 96 -22.77 -1.18 -9.92
N TYR A 97 -23.65 -0.19 -9.83
CA TYR A 97 -24.37 0.38 -10.98
C TYR A 97 -24.32 1.89 -10.94
N THR A 98 -24.15 2.50 -12.09
CA THR A 98 -24.32 3.94 -12.28
C THR A 98 -25.81 4.31 -12.24
N ARG A 99 -26.15 5.60 -12.16
CA ARG A 99 -27.56 6.05 -12.13
C ARG A 99 -28.36 5.67 -13.39
N ASP A 100 -27.67 5.53 -14.52
CA ASP A 100 -28.24 5.09 -15.81
C ASP A 100 -28.24 3.56 -15.98
N GLY A 101 -27.85 2.81 -14.93
CA GLY A 101 -27.93 1.36 -14.89
C GLY A 101 -26.73 0.63 -15.50
N ALA A 102 -25.66 1.32 -15.89
CA ALA A 102 -24.46 0.67 -16.37
C ALA A 102 -23.71 -0.01 -15.20
N ALA A 103 -23.36 -1.29 -15.36
CA ALA A 103 -22.58 -2.01 -14.36
C ALA A 103 -21.12 -1.55 -14.37
N PHE A 104 -20.50 -1.46 -13.19
CA PHE A 104 -19.06 -1.21 -13.03
C PHE A 104 -18.46 -2.13 -11.99
N GLU A 105 -17.16 -2.38 -12.12
CA GLU A 105 -16.39 -3.18 -11.18
C GLU A 105 -15.47 -2.29 -10.33
N LEU A 106 -15.43 -2.56 -9.03
CA LEU A 106 -14.47 -1.93 -8.13
C LEU A 106 -13.23 -2.82 -8.01
N LEU A 107 -12.09 -2.29 -8.43
CA LEU A 107 -10.81 -2.97 -8.34
C LEU A 107 -9.94 -2.27 -7.29
N ALA A 108 -9.21 -3.06 -6.51
CA ALA A 108 -8.37 -2.56 -5.44
C ALA A 108 -7.01 -2.04 -5.93
N ASN A 109 -6.42 -1.12 -5.16
CA ASN A 109 -5.04 -0.71 -5.28
C ASN A 109 -4.27 -1.29 -4.09
N CYS A 110 -3.35 -2.23 -4.34
CA CYS A 110 -2.70 -3.06 -3.34
C CYS A 110 -1.18 -3.00 -3.45
N PHE A 111 -0.52 -3.35 -2.35
CA PHE A 111 0.93 -3.40 -2.24
C PHE A 111 1.46 -4.83 -2.03
N GLY A 112 0.60 -5.75 -1.58
CA GLY A 112 0.97 -7.12 -1.30
C GLY A 112 -0.22 -8.05 -1.08
N PRO A 113 0.03 -9.33 -0.76
CA PRO A 113 -1.01 -10.34 -0.62
C PRO A 113 -1.99 -10.06 0.54
N GLU A 114 -1.53 -9.46 1.64
CA GLU A 114 -2.38 -9.13 2.80
C GLU A 114 -3.41 -8.03 2.45
N ASP A 115 -3.00 -7.00 1.68
CA ASP A 115 -3.91 -5.98 1.20
C ASP A 115 -4.95 -6.55 0.24
N ILE A 116 -4.51 -7.48 -0.62
CA ILE A 116 -5.39 -8.16 -1.58
C ILE A 116 -6.45 -8.96 -0.83
N ASP A 117 -6.05 -9.74 0.16
CA ASP A 117 -6.99 -10.52 0.96
C ASP A 117 -8.03 -9.62 1.65
N THR A 118 -7.58 -8.51 2.26
CA THR A 118 -8.47 -7.50 2.86
C THR A 118 -9.41 -6.89 1.83
N ALA A 119 -8.92 -6.57 0.63
CA ALA A 119 -9.72 -6.00 -0.45
C ALA A 119 -10.79 -6.99 -0.95
N MET A 120 -10.43 -8.27 -1.12
CA MET A 120 -11.39 -9.30 -1.52
C MET A 120 -12.49 -9.48 -0.47
N GLN A 121 -12.13 -9.51 0.81
CA GLN A 121 -13.10 -9.55 1.92
C GLN A 121 -14.02 -8.33 1.93
N SER A 122 -13.54 -7.18 1.48
CA SER A 122 -14.31 -5.92 1.37
C SER A 122 -15.16 -5.81 0.11
N GLY A 123 -15.11 -6.81 -0.79
CA GLY A 123 -15.97 -6.89 -1.98
C GLY A 123 -15.32 -6.41 -3.28
N ALA A 124 -14.02 -6.19 -3.32
CA ALA A 124 -13.30 -5.90 -4.57
C ALA A 124 -13.46 -7.06 -5.56
N ARG A 125 -13.55 -6.73 -6.85
CA ARG A 125 -13.69 -7.69 -7.95
C ARG A 125 -12.36 -8.07 -8.59
N GLY A 126 -11.25 -7.63 -7.99
CA GLY A 126 -9.89 -7.89 -8.42
C GLY A 126 -8.95 -6.77 -7.99
N VAL A 127 -7.73 -6.84 -8.47
CA VAL A 127 -6.68 -5.86 -8.22
C VAL A 127 -6.46 -5.05 -9.50
N GLY A 128 -6.86 -3.79 -9.47
CA GLY A 128 -6.66 -2.84 -10.58
C GLY A 128 -5.22 -2.33 -10.66
N LEU A 129 -4.54 -2.31 -9.52
CA LEU A 129 -3.13 -1.94 -9.44
C LEU A 129 -2.44 -2.65 -8.27
N LEU A 130 -1.51 -3.55 -8.58
CA LEU A 130 -0.52 -4.06 -7.62
C LEU A 130 0.78 -3.26 -7.80
N ARG A 131 1.17 -2.53 -6.76
CA ARG A 131 2.38 -1.71 -6.75
C ARG A 131 3.59 -2.56 -6.37
N SER A 132 4.24 -3.15 -7.36
CA SER A 132 5.36 -4.07 -7.17
C SER A 132 6.62 -3.46 -6.55
N SER A 133 6.76 -2.13 -6.59
CA SER A 133 7.91 -1.44 -5.99
C SER A 133 8.06 -1.63 -4.47
N TYR A 134 6.97 -1.99 -3.77
CA TYR A 134 7.01 -2.24 -2.33
C TYR A 134 7.69 -3.55 -1.93
N MET A 135 7.83 -4.52 -2.83
CA MET A 135 8.58 -5.75 -2.52
C MET A 135 10.09 -5.54 -2.51
N MET A 136 10.58 -4.37 -2.95
CA MET A 136 12.01 -4.09 -3.01
C MET A 136 12.50 -3.53 -1.68
N LEU A 137 13.47 -4.21 -1.11
CA LEU A 137 14.15 -3.75 0.11
C LEU A 137 15.24 -2.72 -0.25
N PRO A 138 15.53 -1.76 0.64
CA PRO A 138 16.63 -0.81 0.43
C PRO A 138 17.94 -1.54 0.11
N GLY A 139 18.55 -1.21 -1.04
CA GLY A 139 19.83 -1.78 -1.46
C GLY A 139 19.78 -3.22 -2.00
N ARG A 140 18.60 -3.83 -2.12
CA ARG A 140 18.45 -5.19 -2.65
C ARG A 140 17.33 -5.27 -3.69
N ILE A 141 17.70 -5.77 -4.86
CA ILE A 141 16.73 -6.15 -5.89
C ILE A 141 16.44 -7.64 -5.69
N LEU A 142 15.16 -7.99 -5.62
CA LEU A 142 14.75 -9.39 -5.53
C LEU A 142 15.11 -10.14 -6.82
N ASP A 143 15.58 -11.37 -6.68
CA ASP A 143 15.81 -12.24 -7.82
C ASP A 143 14.47 -12.72 -8.44
N GLU A 144 14.56 -13.43 -9.58
CA GLU A 144 13.38 -13.92 -10.31
C GLU A 144 12.53 -14.85 -9.45
N GLN A 145 13.15 -15.69 -8.63
CA GLN A 145 12.45 -16.66 -7.81
C GLN A 145 11.69 -16.01 -6.66
N GLU A 146 12.29 -15.01 -6.02
CA GLU A 146 11.68 -14.22 -4.97
C GLU A 146 10.48 -13.41 -5.51
N GLN A 147 10.64 -12.80 -6.69
CA GLN A 147 9.57 -12.10 -7.37
C GLN A 147 8.43 -13.04 -7.77
N PHE A 148 8.76 -14.21 -8.31
CA PHE A 148 7.78 -15.26 -8.65
C PHE A 148 6.95 -15.67 -7.43
N TYR A 149 7.56 -15.88 -6.27
CA TYR A 149 6.84 -16.23 -5.04
C TYR A 149 5.92 -15.10 -4.60
N PHE A 150 6.38 -13.86 -4.65
CA PHE A 150 5.57 -12.71 -4.30
C PHE A 150 4.33 -12.60 -5.21
N TYR A 151 4.50 -12.63 -6.53
CA TYR A 151 3.37 -12.55 -7.46
C TYR A 151 2.43 -13.75 -7.34
N SER A 152 2.97 -14.93 -7.09
CA SER A 152 2.15 -16.14 -6.86
C SER A 152 1.31 -16.02 -5.59
N SER A 153 1.84 -15.46 -4.52
CA SER A 153 1.11 -15.20 -3.27
C SER A 153 0.01 -14.16 -3.49
N CYS A 154 0.28 -13.10 -4.26
CA CYS A 154 -0.72 -12.10 -4.63
C CYS A 154 -1.87 -12.71 -5.46
N LEU A 155 -1.57 -13.56 -6.43
CA LEU A 155 -2.58 -14.24 -7.24
C LEU A 155 -3.41 -15.23 -6.42
N ALA A 156 -2.79 -15.93 -5.47
CA ALA A 156 -3.50 -16.81 -4.54
C ALA A 156 -4.48 -16.03 -3.64
N ALA A 157 -4.04 -14.89 -3.09
CA ALA A 157 -4.89 -14.00 -2.28
C ALA A 157 -6.06 -13.42 -3.08
N ALA A 158 -5.90 -13.20 -4.39
CA ALA A 158 -6.96 -12.71 -5.28
C ALA A 158 -8.04 -13.77 -5.61
N GLN A 159 -7.87 -15.05 -5.20
CA GLN A 159 -8.87 -16.10 -5.28
C GLN A 159 -9.48 -16.27 -6.69
N GLY A 160 -8.66 -16.16 -7.73
CA GLY A 160 -9.08 -16.27 -9.12
C GLY A 160 -9.61 -14.98 -9.76
N CYS A 161 -9.67 -13.87 -9.01
CA CYS A 161 -9.95 -12.54 -9.55
C CYS A 161 -8.74 -11.97 -10.30
N PRO A 162 -8.93 -11.07 -11.29
CA PRO A 162 -7.83 -10.51 -12.05
C PRO A 162 -6.92 -9.62 -11.21
N VAL A 163 -5.60 -9.74 -11.43
CA VAL A 163 -4.57 -8.92 -10.79
C VAL A 163 -3.78 -8.17 -11.86
N THR A 164 -3.83 -6.84 -11.85
CA THR A 164 -3.01 -6.00 -12.72
C THR A 164 -1.75 -5.58 -11.98
N VAL A 165 -0.61 -6.09 -12.40
CA VAL A 165 0.70 -5.78 -11.81
C VAL A 165 1.36 -4.66 -12.60
N ARG A 166 1.68 -3.55 -11.93
CA ARG A 166 2.50 -2.50 -12.50
C ARG A 166 3.97 -2.91 -12.45
N THR A 167 4.69 -2.85 -13.57
CA THR A 167 6.14 -3.01 -13.56
C THR A 167 6.81 -1.92 -12.72
N PHE A 168 8.08 -2.11 -12.35
CA PHE A 168 8.78 -1.20 -11.46
C PHE A 168 8.73 0.25 -11.95
N ASP A 169 8.42 1.15 -11.05
CA ASP A 169 8.36 2.59 -11.30
C ASP A 169 9.33 3.31 -10.32
N PHE A 170 10.61 3.13 -10.58
CA PHE A 170 11.66 3.80 -9.82
C PHE A 170 11.61 5.31 -10.08
N GLY A 171 11.66 6.10 -9.01
CA GLY A 171 11.59 7.54 -9.06
C GLY A 171 10.25 8.14 -8.64
N ALA A 172 9.16 7.35 -8.53
CA ALA A 172 7.91 7.77 -7.89
C ALA A 172 7.95 7.64 -6.38
N ASP A 173 8.56 6.57 -5.87
CA ASP A 173 8.71 6.29 -4.45
C ASP A 173 10.09 6.75 -4.00
N ARG A 174 10.14 7.81 -3.19
CA ARG A 174 11.40 8.39 -2.65
C ARG A 174 12.27 7.39 -1.92
N THR A 175 11.71 6.30 -1.41
CA THR A 175 12.41 5.23 -0.71
C THR A 175 13.36 4.43 -1.59
N MET A 176 13.17 4.46 -2.92
CA MET A 176 14.00 3.74 -3.87
C MET A 176 15.09 4.61 -4.51
N ALA A 177 14.90 5.94 -4.53
CA ALA A 177 15.92 6.86 -5.03
C ALA A 177 17.23 6.79 -4.21
N ASP A 178 17.12 6.49 -2.90
CA ASP A 178 18.28 6.32 -2.01
C ASP A 178 19.02 5.00 -2.26
N ALA A 179 18.34 3.97 -2.78
CA ALA A 179 18.97 2.69 -3.10
C ALA A 179 19.74 2.71 -4.44
N TYR A 180 19.40 3.63 -5.33
CA TYR A 180 20.05 3.83 -6.61
C TYR A 180 20.78 5.17 -6.63
N GLN A 181 22.00 5.18 -6.12
CA GLN A 181 22.92 6.32 -6.19
C GLN A 181 23.03 6.80 -7.64
N GLY A 182 22.50 8.00 -7.93
CA GLY A 182 22.65 8.69 -9.20
C GLY A 182 21.40 8.91 -10.05
N VAL A 183 20.24 8.37 -9.68
CA VAL A 183 18.98 8.68 -10.39
C VAL A 183 18.30 9.85 -9.71
N GLN A 184 18.41 11.05 -10.29
CA GLN A 184 17.58 12.19 -9.87
C GLN A 184 16.10 11.81 -10.08
N SER A 185 15.33 11.77 -8.99
CA SER A 185 13.90 11.51 -9.05
C SER A 185 13.19 12.70 -9.71
N SER A 186 12.95 12.58 -11.00
CA SER A 186 12.12 13.53 -11.74
C SER A 186 10.70 13.00 -11.83
N LYS A 187 9.71 13.84 -11.55
CA LYS A 187 8.29 13.46 -11.67
C LYS A 187 7.90 13.06 -13.11
N LEU A 188 8.58 13.57 -14.12
CA LEU A 188 8.33 13.33 -15.54
C LEU A 188 9.55 12.80 -16.31
N GLY A 189 10.70 12.66 -15.65
CA GLY A 189 11.95 12.30 -16.29
C GLY A 189 12.13 10.80 -16.53
N LEU A 190 13.31 10.30 -16.19
CA LEU A 190 13.68 8.90 -16.31
C LEU A 190 13.01 8.07 -15.21
N ARG A 191 11.84 7.54 -15.48
CA ARG A 191 11.07 6.68 -14.59
C ARG A 191 10.16 5.74 -15.39
N GLY A 192 9.54 4.79 -14.68
CA GLY A 192 8.62 3.84 -15.29
C GLY A 192 9.29 3.05 -16.40
N ILE A 193 8.59 2.87 -17.52
CA ILE A 193 9.10 2.06 -18.64
C ILE A 193 10.44 2.56 -19.17
N ARG A 194 10.67 3.87 -19.23
CA ARG A 194 11.93 4.44 -19.69
C ARG A 194 13.12 4.03 -18.82
N ASN A 195 12.91 3.91 -17.51
CA ASN A 195 13.95 3.41 -16.62
C ASN A 195 14.10 1.89 -16.75
N SER A 196 13.03 1.15 -16.92
CA SER A 196 13.06 -0.29 -17.15
C SER A 196 13.85 -0.65 -18.41
N LEU A 197 13.64 0.07 -19.51
CA LEU A 197 14.37 -0.12 -20.77
C LEU A 197 15.87 0.20 -20.66
N ARG A 198 16.28 1.08 -19.75
CA ARG A 198 17.70 1.33 -19.44
C ARG A 198 18.33 0.25 -18.55
N GLN A 199 17.53 -0.55 -17.89
CA GLN A 199 17.97 -1.65 -17.02
C GLN A 199 17.39 -2.99 -17.51
N PRO A 200 17.74 -3.44 -18.74
CA PRO A 200 17.07 -4.55 -19.41
C PRO A 200 17.14 -5.85 -18.62
N ARG A 201 18.24 -6.15 -17.95
CA ARG A 201 18.37 -7.37 -17.13
C ARG A 201 17.37 -7.41 -15.99
N GLN A 202 17.17 -6.29 -15.31
CA GLN A 202 16.22 -6.20 -14.20
C GLN A 202 14.78 -6.26 -14.70
N PHE A 203 14.49 -5.60 -15.82
CA PHE A 203 13.20 -5.64 -16.46
C PHE A 203 12.85 -7.05 -16.93
N GLU A 204 13.79 -7.73 -17.61
CA GLU A 204 13.66 -9.13 -18.03
C GLU A 204 13.39 -10.06 -16.84
N THR A 205 14.15 -9.93 -15.73
CA THR A 205 13.92 -10.68 -14.49
C THR A 205 12.49 -10.51 -13.98
N GLN A 206 11.97 -9.28 -13.99
CA GLN A 206 10.59 -9.02 -13.57
C GLN A 206 9.57 -9.66 -14.52
N ILE A 207 9.76 -9.51 -15.83
CA ILE A 207 8.84 -10.08 -16.82
C ILE A 207 8.84 -11.61 -16.75
N CYS A 208 10.01 -12.25 -16.63
CA CYS A 208 10.11 -13.70 -16.45
C CYS A 208 9.35 -14.17 -15.20
N ALA A 209 9.51 -13.50 -14.07
CA ALA A 209 8.80 -13.82 -12.85
C ALA A 209 7.27 -13.67 -13.00
N LEU A 210 6.80 -12.62 -13.69
CA LEU A 210 5.38 -12.38 -13.97
C LEU A 210 4.81 -13.45 -14.90
N LEU A 211 5.51 -13.80 -15.98
CA LEU A 211 5.08 -14.84 -16.91
C LEU A 211 4.97 -16.21 -16.22
N ARG A 212 5.91 -16.54 -15.36
CA ARG A 212 5.85 -17.77 -14.54
C ARG A 212 4.67 -17.74 -13.58
N ALA A 213 4.41 -16.60 -12.94
CA ALA A 213 3.30 -16.45 -12.01
C ALA A 213 1.93 -16.50 -12.70
N ALA A 214 1.82 -16.12 -13.98
CA ALA A 214 0.57 -16.11 -14.74
C ALA A 214 -0.14 -17.48 -14.82
N HIS A 215 0.60 -18.60 -14.60
CA HIS A 215 -0.02 -19.92 -14.47
C HIS A 215 -0.87 -20.09 -13.19
N ARG A 216 -0.76 -19.19 -12.22
CA ARG A 216 -1.47 -19.26 -10.94
C ARG A 216 -2.81 -18.53 -10.95
N GLY A 217 -3.08 -17.69 -11.94
CA GLY A 217 -4.33 -16.93 -12.03
C GLY A 217 -4.30 -15.85 -13.11
N PRO A 218 -5.43 -15.15 -13.29
CA PRO A 218 -5.55 -14.11 -14.32
C PRO A 218 -4.68 -12.90 -13.96
N LEU A 219 -3.55 -12.79 -14.66
CA LEU A 219 -2.55 -11.73 -14.48
C LEU A 219 -2.56 -10.79 -15.69
N ARG A 220 -2.52 -9.49 -15.41
CA ARG A 220 -2.33 -8.41 -16.38
C ARG A 220 -1.07 -7.65 -16.01
N VAL A 221 -0.31 -7.19 -16.99
CA VAL A 221 0.89 -6.39 -16.77
C VAL A 221 0.62 -4.97 -17.27
N MET A 222 0.94 -3.97 -16.45
CA MET A 222 0.82 -2.56 -16.80
C MET A 222 2.21 -1.92 -16.80
N PHE A 223 2.58 -1.33 -17.93
CA PHE A 223 3.81 -0.55 -18.08
C PHE A 223 3.53 0.91 -17.74
N PRO A 224 4.17 1.46 -16.69
CA PRO A 224 3.93 2.83 -16.29
C PRO A 224 4.68 3.82 -17.20
N MET A 225 4.08 4.98 -17.43
CA MET A 225 4.70 6.12 -18.13
C MET A 225 5.02 5.88 -19.61
N VAL A 226 4.29 5.02 -20.29
CA VAL A 226 4.30 4.91 -21.75
C VAL A 226 3.78 6.23 -22.34
N THR A 227 4.55 6.89 -23.18
CA THR A 227 4.21 8.21 -23.78
C THR A 227 3.93 8.14 -25.27
N ASP A 228 4.51 7.17 -25.95
CA ASP A 228 4.36 6.99 -27.39
C ASP A 228 4.45 5.52 -27.79
N VAL A 229 4.31 5.25 -29.08
CA VAL A 229 4.35 3.90 -29.63
C VAL A 229 5.77 3.30 -29.55
N GLU A 230 6.79 4.15 -29.62
CA GLU A 230 8.19 3.71 -29.55
C GLU A 230 8.52 3.13 -28.17
N ASP A 231 8.00 3.75 -27.09
CA ASP A 231 8.12 3.21 -25.71
C ASP A 231 7.45 1.83 -25.60
N TRP A 232 6.32 1.65 -26.29
CA TRP A 232 5.59 0.38 -26.30
C TRP A 232 6.30 -0.71 -27.09
N ASP A 233 6.77 -0.38 -28.29
CA ASP A 233 7.45 -1.32 -29.18
C ASP A 233 8.80 -1.80 -28.61
N ALA A 234 9.42 -0.95 -27.75
CA ALA A 234 10.67 -1.28 -27.09
C ALA A 234 10.47 -2.15 -25.83
N ALA A 235 9.25 -2.23 -25.26
CA ALA A 235 8.92 -2.94 -24.04
C ALA A 235 8.57 -4.40 -24.29
#